data_201cc4feb42a0d7ee8451456a04acfb6
#
_entry.id   201cc4feb42a0d7ee8451456a04acfb6
#
_cell.length_a   1.000
_cell.length_b   1.000
_cell.length_c   1.000
_cell.angle_alpha   90.00
_cell.angle_beta   90.00
_cell.angle_gamma   90.00
#
_symmetry.space_group_name_H-M   'P 1'
#
loop_
_entity.id
_entity.type
_entity.pdbx_description
1 polymer ?
#
loop_
_entity_poly.entity_id
_entity_poly.type
_entity_poly.pdbx_seq_one_letter_code
_entity_poly.pdbx_strand_id
1 'polypeptide(L)'
;MCRSDDGILSTPVSQQFFEIPDVLGRWCSREGAPPIRIYRQKQRGGKGYHIALAYRGGVVLRRPVYTNRGTHYFDLYGCVSMFYDSVQDVLMLSCYGNYYRVE
;
A
#
# COMPACT_ATOMS: atom_id res chain seq x y z
N MET A 1 6.87 -17.44 -5.61
CA MET A 1 6.88 -17.01 -5.83
C MET A 1 7.11 -16.42 -6.28
N CYS A 2 7.27 -16.32 -6.60
CA CYS A 2 7.29 -15.65 -7.07
C CYS A 2 7.70 -15.64 -8.12
N ARG A 3 7.72 -15.85 -8.57
CA ARG A 3 7.98 -15.83 -9.46
C ARG A 3 8.38 -15.41 -10.21
N SER A 4 8.49 -15.35 -10.35
CA SER A 4 8.73 -14.82 -11.01
C SER A 4 8.87 -14.74 -11.91
N ASP A 5 8.93 -14.92 -12.14
CA ASP A 5 8.89 -14.70 -12.86
C ASP A 5 8.54 -14.56 -13.70
N ASP A 6 8.41 -14.88 -13.80
CA ASP A 6 7.82 -14.62 -14.32
C ASP A 6 7.54 -14.04 -14.72
N GLY A 7 7.31 -14.03 -14.74
CA GLY A 7 6.89 -13.22 -15.02
C GLY A 7 7.30 -12.32 -15.26
N ILE A 8 7.87 -12.11 -15.09
CA ILE A 8 8.17 -11.25 -15.20
C ILE A 8 8.17 -10.54 -15.98
N LEU A 9 8.15 -10.66 -16.11
CA LEU A 9 8.01 -10.04 -16.77
C LEU A 9 7.57 -9.09 -17.11
N SER A 10 7.56 -9.15 -16.80
CA SER A 10 7.30 -8.01 -17.61
C SER A 10 6.10 -7.23 -17.15
N THR A 11 6.14 -6.84 -15.90
CA THR A 11 5.22 -5.86 -15.36
C THR A 11 5.41 -4.56 -16.12
N PRO A 12 4.37 -3.98 -16.68
CA PRO A 12 4.52 -2.68 -17.32
C PRO A 12 5.11 -1.67 -16.37
N VAL A 13 5.96 -0.80 -16.89
CA VAL A 13 6.62 0.20 -16.07
C VAL A 13 5.58 1.05 -15.34
N SER A 14 4.47 1.36 -15.98
CA SER A 14 3.44 2.19 -15.38
C SER A 14 2.83 1.56 -14.13
N GLN A 15 2.92 0.25 -13.97
CA GLN A 15 2.43 -0.41 -12.78
C GLN A 15 3.44 -0.40 -11.64
N GLN A 16 4.70 -0.11 -11.94
CA GLN A 16 5.73 -0.05 -10.93
C GLN A 16 5.85 1.32 -10.28
N PHE A 17 5.37 2.33 -10.97
CA PHE A 17 5.50 3.70 -10.49
C PHE A 17 4.12 4.29 -10.35
N PHE A 18 3.75 4.60 -9.13
CA PHE A 18 2.47 5.25 -8.86
C PHE A 18 2.72 6.32 -7.81
N GLU A 19 1.81 7.26 -7.73
CA GLU A 19 1.87 8.29 -6.72
C GLU A 19 0.90 7.95 -5.60
N ILE A 20 1.26 8.32 -4.37
CA ILE A 20 0.40 8.01 -3.24
C ILE A 20 -1.02 8.56 -3.42
N PRO A 21 -1.24 9.75 -4.02
CA PRO A 21 -2.61 10.20 -4.24
C PRO A 21 -3.47 9.23 -5.05
N ASP A 22 -2.86 8.37 -5.87
CA ASP A 22 -3.62 7.40 -6.65
C ASP A 22 -4.24 6.31 -5.78
N VAL A 23 -3.72 6.12 -4.58
CA VAL A 23 -4.17 5.03 -3.72
C VAL A 23 -4.77 5.53 -2.42
N LEU A 24 -5.12 6.80 -2.34
CA LEU A 24 -5.80 7.33 -1.15
C LEU A 24 -7.15 6.68 -1.00
N GLY A 25 -7.57 6.48 0.23
CA GLY A 25 -8.87 5.93 0.53
C GLY A 25 -8.78 4.66 1.35
N ARG A 26 -9.88 3.92 1.34
CA ARG A 26 -9.99 2.70 2.14
C ARG A 26 -9.89 1.48 1.26
N TRP A 27 -9.27 0.45 1.79
CA TRP A 27 -9.01 -0.78 1.07
C TRP A 27 -9.27 -1.96 1.98
N CYS A 28 -9.71 -3.06 1.43
CA CYS A 28 -9.87 -4.28 2.22
C CYS A 28 -9.27 -5.47 1.49
N SER A 29 -8.83 -6.42 2.30
CA SER A 29 -8.25 -7.67 1.84
C SER A 29 -9.37 -8.70 1.74
N ARG A 30 -9.21 -9.63 0.80
CA ARG A 30 -10.10 -10.79 0.71
C ARG A 30 -9.49 -12.01 1.38
N GLU A 31 -8.32 -11.85 1.98
CA GLU A 31 -7.57 -12.98 2.54
C GLU A 31 -7.37 -12.84 4.04
N GLY A 32 -8.12 -11.98 4.68
CA GLY A 32 -8.08 -11.88 6.13
C GLY A 32 -7.07 -10.89 6.68
N ALA A 33 -6.34 -10.19 5.83
CA ALA A 33 -5.44 -9.15 6.31
C ALA A 33 -6.25 -7.96 6.83
N PRO A 34 -5.68 -7.16 7.74
CA PRO A 34 -6.44 -6.03 8.30
C PRO A 34 -6.81 -5.01 7.24
N PRO A 35 -8.03 -4.46 7.29
CA PRO A 35 -8.37 -3.35 6.40
C PRO A 35 -7.44 -2.17 6.63
N ILE A 36 -7.24 -1.40 5.58
CA ILE A 36 -6.33 -0.27 5.66
C ILE A 36 -7.00 0.98 5.12
N ARG A 37 -6.43 2.10 5.50
CA ARG A 37 -6.79 3.41 4.97
C ARG A 37 -5.51 4.18 4.70
N ILE A 38 -5.40 4.75 3.51
CA ILE A 38 -4.27 5.60 3.16
C ILE A 38 -4.79 7.02 3.07
N TYR A 39 -4.14 7.93 3.78
CA TYR A 39 -4.65 9.29 3.90
C TYR A 39 -3.50 10.28 3.97
N ARG A 40 -3.82 11.52 3.69
CA ARG A 40 -2.86 12.61 3.81
C ARG A 40 -3.08 13.31 5.13
N GLN A 41 -2.00 13.52 5.86
CA GLN A 41 -2.05 14.22 7.12
C GLN A 41 -1.13 15.42 7.04
N LYS A 42 -1.67 16.57 7.42
CA LYS A 42 -0.84 17.77 7.51
C LYS A 42 0.12 17.61 8.66
N GLN A 43 1.36 17.94 8.39
CA GLN A 43 2.39 17.91 9.41
C GLN A 43 3.09 19.26 9.44
N ARG A 44 3.69 19.54 10.58
CA ARG A 44 4.52 20.72 10.69
C ARG A 44 5.64 20.61 9.64
N GLY A 45 5.75 21.60 8.78
CA GLY A 45 6.79 21.62 7.77
C GLY A 45 6.48 20.86 6.51
N GLY A 46 5.23 20.39 6.30
CA GLY A 46 4.92 19.78 5.04
C GLY A 46 3.73 18.85 5.07
N LYS A 47 3.63 18.10 4.00
CA LYS A 47 2.58 17.11 3.83
C LYS A 47 3.16 15.73 4.02
N GLY A 48 2.40 14.88 4.67
CA GLY A 48 2.80 13.49 4.83
C GLY A 48 1.64 12.58 4.49
N TYR A 49 1.97 11.39 4.01
CA TYR A 49 0.99 10.36 3.79
C TYR A 49 1.15 9.30 4.86
N HIS A 50 0.03 8.78 5.29
CA HIS A 50 0.01 7.78 6.36
C HIS A 50 -0.88 6.63 5.96
N ILE A 51 -0.61 5.47 6.55
CA ILE A 51 -1.46 4.30 6.41
C ILE A 51 -1.93 3.91 7.80
N ALA A 52 -3.21 3.59 7.90
CA ALA A 52 -3.80 3.08 9.13
C ALA A 52 -4.24 1.65 8.87
N LEU A 53 -3.88 0.75 9.79
CA LEU A 53 -4.26 -0.66 9.70
C LEU A 53 -5.19 -0.95 10.87
N ALA A 54 -6.37 -1.47 10.58
CA ALA A 54 -7.39 -1.72 11.57
C ALA A 54 -7.40 -3.19 11.95
N TYR A 55 -6.95 -3.49 13.15
CA TYR A 55 -6.91 -4.85 13.67
C TYR A 55 -8.16 -5.14 14.47
N ARG A 56 -8.36 -6.41 14.76
CA ARG A 56 -9.48 -6.83 15.58
C ARG A 56 -9.37 -6.20 16.97
N GLY A 57 -10.52 -6.01 17.60
CA GLY A 57 -10.55 -5.41 18.92
C GLY A 57 -10.42 -3.91 18.93
N GLY A 58 -10.51 -3.28 17.77
CA GLY A 58 -10.47 -1.83 17.69
C GLY A 58 -9.08 -1.23 17.69
N VAL A 59 -8.06 -2.04 17.59
CA VAL A 59 -6.68 -1.53 17.54
C VAL A 59 -6.41 -1.00 16.15
N VAL A 60 -5.93 0.24 16.09
CA VAL A 60 -5.55 0.85 14.81
C VAL A 60 -4.09 1.29 14.92
N LEU A 61 -3.28 0.79 14.01
CA LEU A 61 -1.88 1.19 13.92
C LEU A 61 -1.72 2.16 12.78
N ARG A 62 -1.02 3.26 13.03
CA ARG A 62 -0.78 4.28 12.02
C ARG A 62 0.71 4.41 11.79
N ARG A 63 1.09 4.45 10.52
CA ARG A 63 2.49 4.55 10.14
C ARG A 63 2.65 5.54 9.01
N PRO A 64 3.74 6.31 8.99
CA PRO A 64 3.99 7.16 7.84
C PRO A 64 4.38 6.33 6.63
N VAL A 65 4.02 6.83 5.46
CA VAL A 65 4.41 6.20 4.20
C VAL A 65 5.62 6.96 3.66
N TYR A 66 6.65 6.22 3.33
CA TYR A 66 7.89 6.77 2.81
C TYR A 66 8.03 6.46 1.33
N THR A 67 8.81 7.26 0.65
CA THR A 67 9.13 7.05 -0.76
C THR A 67 10.63 7.09 -0.92
N ASN A 68 11.18 6.09 -1.60
CA ASN A 68 12.59 6.02 -1.91
C ASN A 68 12.74 5.47 -3.31
N ARG A 69 13.28 6.30 -4.21
CA ARG A 69 13.53 5.91 -5.60
C ARG A 69 12.29 5.36 -6.30
N GLY A 70 11.16 6.01 -6.04
CA GLY A 70 9.91 5.60 -6.67
C GLY A 70 9.21 4.44 -6.02
N THR A 71 9.79 3.87 -4.98
CA THR A 71 9.15 2.80 -4.22
C THR A 71 8.52 3.39 -2.97
N HIS A 72 7.28 3.03 -2.72
CA HIS A 72 6.56 3.46 -1.52
C HIS A 72 6.53 2.33 -0.52
N TYR A 73 6.71 2.66 0.75
CA TYR A 73 6.75 1.65 1.79
C TYR A 73 6.42 2.25 3.15
N PHE A 74 6.10 1.39 4.08
CA PHE A 74 5.97 1.78 5.48
C PHE A 74 6.62 0.71 6.35
N ASP A 75 6.90 1.07 7.59
CA ASP A 75 7.63 0.20 8.50
C ASP A 75 6.66 -0.31 9.54
N LEU A 76 6.40 -1.61 9.51
CA LEU A 76 5.53 -2.27 10.48
C LEU A 76 6.13 -3.64 10.77
N TYR A 77 6.94 -3.68 11.83
CA TYR A 77 7.72 -4.88 12.16
C TYR A 77 8.60 -5.32 10.99
N GLY A 78 9.07 -4.33 10.23
CA GLY A 78 9.84 -4.55 9.04
C GLY A 78 9.28 -3.73 7.89
N CYS A 79 10.02 -3.70 6.81
CA CYS A 79 9.65 -2.89 5.65
C CYS A 79 8.53 -3.57 4.88
N VAL A 80 7.42 -2.86 4.69
CA VAL A 80 6.30 -3.33 3.87
C VAL A 80 6.25 -2.47 2.63
N SER A 81 6.51 -3.08 1.50
CA SER A 81 6.50 -2.37 0.21
C SER A 81 5.10 -2.35 -0.38
N MET A 82 4.82 -1.29 -1.11
CA MET A 82 3.51 -1.07 -1.71
C MET A 82 3.63 -1.10 -3.22
N PHE A 83 2.73 -1.81 -3.87
CA PHE A 83 2.65 -1.90 -5.32
C PHE A 83 1.21 -1.65 -5.74
N TYR A 84 1.01 -1.01 -6.86
CA TYR A 84 -0.34 -0.67 -7.30
C TYR A 84 -0.53 -1.03 -8.76
N ASP A 85 -1.57 -1.81 -9.02
CA ASP A 85 -1.99 -2.14 -10.37
C ASP A 85 -3.16 -1.22 -10.73
N SER A 86 -2.87 -0.22 -11.55
CA SER A 86 -3.88 0.79 -11.89
C SER A 86 -4.93 0.26 -12.84
N VAL A 87 -4.63 -0.80 -13.57
CA VAL A 87 -5.60 -1.38 -14.50
C VAL A 87 -6.72 -2.07 -13.74
N GLN A 88 -6.35 -2.84 -12.71
CA GLN A 88 -7.33 -3.58 -11.92
C GLN A 88 -7.72 -2.87 -10.63
N ASP A 89 -7.06 -1.75 -10.32
CA ASP A 89 -7.28 -1.02 -9.08
C ASP A 89 -7.03 -1.93 -7.88
N VAL A 90 -5.88 -2.59 -7.88
CA VAL A 90 -5.47 -3.49 -6.82
C VAL A 90 -4.19 -2.95 -6.20
N LEU A 91 -4.22 -2.80 -4.88
CA LEU A 91 -3.06 -2.39 -4.11
C LEU A 91 -2.47 -3.62 -3.45
N MET A 92 -1.18 -3.84 -3.63
CA MET A 92 -0.51 -5.00 -3.05
C MET A 92 0.47 -4.54 -1.99
N LEU A 93 0.40 -5.15 -0.82
CA LEU A 93 1.34 -4.91 0.25
C LEU A 93 2.15 -6.18 0.45
N SER A 94 3.48 -6.05 0.50
CA SER A 94 4.31 -7.22 0.77
C SER A 94 3.93 -7.79 2.13
N CYS A 95 3.87 -9.10 2.24
CA CYS A 95 3.49 -9.83 3.45
C CYS A 95 2.00 -9.79 3.78
N TYR A 96 1.22 -8.91 3.14
CA TYR A 96 -0.21 -8.81 3.44
C TYR A 96 -1.09 -9.17 2.25
N GLY A 97 -0.54 -9.13 1.04
CA GLY A 97 -1.27 -9.54 -0.14
C GLY A 97 -2.04 -8.42 -0.81
N ASN A 98 -3.08 -8.79 -1.50
CA ASN A 98 -3.82 -7.87 -2.36
C ASN A 98 -4.95 -7.18 -1.61
N TYR A 99 -5.13 -5.91 -1.93
CA TYR A 99 -6.19 -5.10 -1.35
C TYR A 99 -7.04 -4.51 -2.46
N TYR A 100 -8.32 -4.41 -2.18
CA TYR A 100 -9.31 -3.93 -3.12
C TYR A 100 -9.98 -2.69 -2.56
N ARG A 101 -10.23 -1.72 -3.42
CA ARG A 101 -10.75 -0.44 -3.00
C ARG A 101 -12.16 -0.56 -2.45
N VAL A 102 -12.41 0.13 -1.36
CA VAL A 102 -13.71 0.21 -0.72
C VAL A 102 -14.25 1.62 -0.94
N GLU A 103 -15.48 1.71 -1.38
CA GLU A 103 -16.13 3.01 -1.57
C GLU A 103 -16.36 3.77 -0.30
#